data_5cd822ada7769c56fe99857ff96c3e8f
#
_entry.id   5cd822ada7769c56fe99857ff96c3e8f
#
_cell.length_a   1.000
_cell.length_b   1.000
_cell.length_c   1.000
_cell.angle_alpha   90.00
_cell.angle_beta   90.00
_cell.angle_gamma   90.00
#
_symmetry.space_group_name_H-M   'P 1'
#
loop_
_entity.id
_entity.type
_entity.pdbx_description
1 polymer ?
#
loop_
_entity_poly.entity_id
_entity_poly.type
_entity_poly.pdbx_seq_one_letter_code
_entity_poly.pdbx_strand_id
1 'polypeptide(L)'
;GIQRIGVLYGKDSEFLLDELRREARSQGLQLFVASSSGNDDPRPLQFLLGNSDLLLGIDDKQLYNSQSIKSLLLGSYAKNRALLGPTAAFVKAGSLASSYSDQEDWLDTLDELLGQAPRHWPLSLYPGHFKVLGNRQVARSLGIDLASDADLGRRLAEGEEP
;
A
#
# COMPACT_ATOMS: atom_id res chain seq x y z
N GLY A 1 -1.80 -10.68 16.15
CA GLY A 1 -1.45 -10.47 14.74
C GLY A 1 -2.36 -9.43 14.11
N ILE A 2 -2.01 -8.89 12.96
CA ILE A 2 -2.83 -7.95 12.20
C ILE A 2 -3.99 -8.72 11.59
N GLN A 3 -5.21 -8.28 11.85
CA GLN A 3 -6.44 -8.87 11.31
C GLN A 3 -7.34 -7.85 10.61
N ARG A 4 -7.17 -6.55 10.94
CA ARG A 4 -8.02 -5.46 10.49
C ARG A 4 -7.18 -4.44 9.73
N ILE A 5 -7.50 -4.25 8.46
CA ILE A 5 -6.82 -3.29 7.58
C ILE A 5 -7.74 -2.13 7.30
N GLY A 6 -7.24 -0.91 7.47
CA GLY A 6 -7.93 0.33 7.14
C GLY A 6 -7.41 0.92 5.84
N VAL A 7 -8.31 1.33 4.96
CA VAL A 7 -7.98 1.98 3.69
C VAL A 7 -8.76 3.29 3.56
N LEU A 8 -8.03 4.38 3.44
CA LEU A 8 -8.59 5.67 3.07
C LEU A 8 -8.62 5.76 1.54
N TYR A 9 -9.76 6.01 0.95
CA TYR A 9 -9.93 6.10 -0.50
C TYR A 9 -10.65 7.37 -0.93
N GLY A 10 -10.46 7.75 -2.17
CA GLY A 10 -11.14 8.87 -2.81
C GLY A 10 -11.85 8.43 -4.08
N LYS A 11 -12.37 9.41 -4.81
CA LYS A 11 -13.05 9.17 -6.08
C LYS A 11 -12.16 8.47 -7.11
N ASP A 12 -10.86 8.83 -7.11
CA ASP A 12 -9.90 8.32 -8.11
C ASP A 12 -9.41 6.91 -7.79
N SER A 13 -9.59 6.43 -6.57
CA SER A 13 -9.15 5.10 -6.11
C SER A 13 -10.30 4.15 -5.72
N GLU A 14 -11.55 4.59 -5.82
CA GLU A 14 -12.72 3.78 -5.49
C GLU A 14 -12.80 2.45 -6.27
N PHE A 15 -12.31 2.45 -7.51
CA PHE A 15 -12.29 1.26 -8.37
C PHE A 15 -11.45 0.10 -7.82
N LEU A 16 -10.50 0.37 -6.91
CA LEU A 16 -9.65 -0.63 -6.26
C LEU A 16 -10.37 -1.41 -5.15
N LEU A 17 -11.50 -0.91 -4.64
CA LEU A 17 -12.13 -1.45 -3.43
C LEU A 17 -12.63 -2.89 -3.60
N ASP A 18 -13.15 -3.25 -4.77
CA ASP A 18 -13.67 -4.61 -4.97
C ASP A 18 -12.56 -5.65 -5.01
N GLU A 19 -11.42 -5.30 -5.59
CA GLU A 19 -10.22 -6.14 -5.56
C GLU A 19 -9.66 -6.26 -4.15
N LEU A 20 -9.49 -5.14 -3.44
CA LEU A 20 -9.04 -5.13 -2.05
C LEU A 20 -9.94 -5.96 -1.13
N ARG A 21 -11.27 -5.93 -1.33
CA ARG A 21 -12.21 -6.74 -0.56
C ARG A 21 -12.05 -8.24 -0.85
N ARG A 22 -11.82 -8.60 -2.11
CA ARG A 22 -11.57 -10.01 -2.47
C ARG A 22 -10.31 -10.52 -1.83
N GLU A 23 -9.22 -9.75 -1.96
CA GLU A 23 -7.92 -10.12 -1.41
C GLU A 23 -7.95 -10.18 0.13
N ALA A 24 -8.56 -9.22 0.78
CA ALA A 24 -8.71 -9.27 2.24
C ALA A 24 -9.44 -10.54 2.70
N ARG A 25 -10.52 -10.92 2.00
CA ARG A 25 -11.26 -12.15 2.31
C ARG A 25 -10.43 -13.40 2.08
N SER A 26 -9.68 -13.47 0.98
CA SER A 26 -8.82 -14.61 0.66
C SER A 26 -7.76 -14.85 1.74
N GLN A 27 -7.28 -13.78 2.35
CA GLN A 27 -6.29 -13.79 3.42
C GLN A 27 -6.91 -13.87 4.84
N GLY A 28 -8.23 -13.98 4.96
CA GLY A 28 -8.91 -13.98 6.26
C GLY A 28 -8.81 -12.67 7.02
N LEU A 29 -8.63 -11.55 6.32
CA LEU A 29 -8.51 -10.21 6.88
C LEU A 29 -9.83 -9.44 6.77
N GLN A 30 -10.07 -8.55 7.74
CA GLN A 30 -11.18 -7.62 7.71
C GLN A 30 -10.73 -6.29 7.11
N LEU A 31 -11.46 -5.80 6.11
CA LEU A 31 -11.19 -4.52 5.46
C LEU A 31 -12.17 -3.45 5.96
N PHE A 32 -11.64 -2.39 6.51
CA PHE A 32 -12.36 -1.16 6.86
C PHE A 32 -12.00 -0.07 5.84
N VAL A 33 -13.00 0.55 5.27
CA VAL A 33 -12.80 1.60 4.25
C VAL A 33 -13.49 2.89 4.68
N ALA A 34 -12.86 4.02 4.39
CA ALA A 34 -13.46 5.33 4.60
C ALA A 34 -13.14 6.23 3.41
N SER A 35 -14.18 6.92 2.92
CA SER A 35 -14.06 7.87 1.82
C SER A 35 -13.57 9.22 2.33
N SER A 36 -12.66 9.83 1.57
CA SER A 36 -12.21 11.20 1.80
C SER A 36 -12.16 11.97 0.47
N SER A 37 -12.51 13.24 0.53
CA SER A 37 -12.40 14.14 -0.63
C SER A 37 -11.08 14.93 -0.67
N GLY A 38 -10.12 14.56 0.17
CA GLY A 38 -8.84 15.27 0.25
C GLY A 38 -8.90 16.62 0.96
N ASN A 39 -10.05 16.97 1.52
CA ASN A 39 -10.18 18.12 2.43
C ASN A 39 -9.66 17.75 3.83
N ASP A 40 -9.41 18.76 4.67
CA ASP A 40 -8.86 18.58 6.02
C ASP A 40 -9.84 17.96 7.03
N ASP A 41 -10.83 17.16 6.56
CA ASP A 41 -11.75 16.44 7.44
C ASP A 41 -11.02 15.26 8.12
N PRO A 42 -10.83 15.27 9.43
CA PRO A 42 -10.10 14.21 10.13
C PRO A 42 -10.95 12.96 10.40
N ARG A 43 -12.29 13.04 10.23
CA ARG A 43 -13.22 11.97 10.64
C ARG A 43 -12.98 10.63 9.93
N PRO A 44 -12.76 10.59 8.59
CA PRO A 44 -12.49 9.32 7.91
C PRO A 44 -11.23 8.62 8.43
N LEU A 45 -10.15 9.37 8.64
CA LEU A 45 -8.91 8.83 9.20
C LEU A 45 -9.09 8.37 10.64
N GLN A 46 -9.77 9.15 11.49
CA GLN A 46 -10.05 8.78 12.86
C GLN A 46 -10.89 7.51 12.98
N PHE A 47 -11.89 7.33 12.10
CA PHE A 47 -12.68 6.11 12.00
C PHE A 47 -11.78 4.89 11.70
N LEU A 48 -10.91 5.00 10.71
CA LEU A 48 -10.00 3.91 10.35
C LEU A 48 -9.02 3.58 11.47
N LEU A 49 -8.43 4.59 12.09
CA LEU A 49 -7.49 4.41 13.21
C LEU A 49 -8.13 3.76 14.45
N GLY A 50 -9.43 3.97 14.64
CA GLY A 50 -10.19 3.34 15.73
C GLY A 50 -10.58 1.89 15.45
N ASN A 51 -10.68 1.49 14.18
CA ASN A 51 -11.25 0.20 13.78
C ASN A 51 -10.24 -0.76 13.12
N SER A 52 -9.04 -0.32 12.81
CA SER A 52 -8.02 -1.14 12.14
C SER A 52 -6.75 -1.29 12.96
N ASP A 53 -5.98 -2.32 12.65
CA ASP A 53 -4.68 -2.60 13.25
C ASP A 53 -3.54 -1.96 12.46
N LEU A 54 -3.79 -1.75 11.17
CA LEU A 54 -2.84 -1.26 10.17
C LEU A 54 -3.60 -0.39 9.16
N LEU A 55 -2.97 0.68 8.69
CA LEU A 55 -3.44 1.43 7.52
C LEU A 55 -2.67 1.02 6.28
N LEU A 56 -3.39 0.77 5.19
CA LEU A 56 -2.84 0.53 3.87
C LEU A 56 -3.09 1.76 3.00
N GLY A 57 -2.01 2.44 2.61
CA GLY A 57 -2.03 3.50 1.61
C GLY A 57 -2.09 2.92 0.20
N ILE A 58 -2.93 3.49 -0.62
CA ILE A 58 -3.15 3.09 -2.02
C ILE A 58 -2.72 4.22 -2.96
N ASP A 59 -2.58 3.94 -4.25
CA ASP A 59 -2.19 4.95 -5.23
C ASP A 59 -3.35 5.92 -5.53
N ASP A 60 -3.44 6.94 -4.70
CA ASP A 60 -4.35 8.06 -4.83
C ASP A 60 -3.62 9.36 -4.47
N LYS A 61 -3.17 10.08 -5.48
CA LYS A 61 -2.35 11.29 -5.31
C LYS A 61 -3.07 12.45 -4.65
N GLN A 62 -4.40 12.46 -4.64
CA GLN A 62 -5.19 13.47 -3.92
C GLN A 62 -5.16 13.24 -2.42
N LEU A 63 -5.09 11.97 -1.99
CA LEU A 63 -5.09 11.59 -0.58
C LEU A 63 -3.69 11.34 -0.02
N TYR A 64 -2.80 10.77 -0.83
CA TYR A 64 -1.45 10.37 -0.40
C TYR A 64 -0.40 11.21 -1.14
N ASN A 65 -0.06 12.35 -0.58
CA ASN A 65 0.86 13.32 -1.17
C ASN A 65 1.72 14.01 -0.10
N SER A 66 2.61 14.91 -0.51
CA SER A 66 3.52 15.62 0.39
C SER A 66 2.81 16.50 1.45
N GLN A 67 1.58 16.91 1.21
CA GLN A 67 0.81 17.73 2.16
C GLN A 67 0.12 16.86 3.20
N SER A 68 -0.47 15.74 2.79
CA SER A 68 -1.22 14.82 3.67
C SER A 68 -0.33 13.86 4.47
N ILE A 69 0.87 13.55 3.98
CA ILE A 69 1.75 12.53 4.57
C ILE A 69 2.01 12.76 6.07
N LYS A 70 2.23 14.01 6.46
CA LYS A 70 2.49 14.36 7.86
C LYS A 70 1.30 14.05 8.76
N SER A 71 0.10 14.41 8.34
CA SER A 71 -1.14 14.17 9.11
C SER A 71 -1.44 12.68 9.21
N LEU A 72 -1.26 11.93 8.13
CA LEU A 72 -1.43 10.47 8.09
C LEU A 72 -0.47 9.77 9.05
N LEU A 73 0.80 10.12 9.00
CA LEU A 73 1.83 9.53 9.87
C LEU A 73 1.61 9.89 11.34
N LEU A 74 1.38 11.16 11.65
CA LEU A 74 1.16 11.60 13.04
C LEU A 74 -0.10 10.95 13.62
N GLY A 75 -1.19 10.86 12.84
CA GLY A 75 -2.41 10.19 13.26
C GLY A 75 -2.20 8.71 13.53
N SER A 76 -1.49 8.02 12.65
CA SER A 76 -1.15 6.60 12.80
C SER A 76 -0.28 6.35 14.04
N TYR A 77 0.78 7.13 14.23
CA TYR A 77 1.66 6.99 15.39
C TYR A 77 0.97 7.30 16.71
N ALA A 78 0.12 8.34 16.76
CA ALA A 78 -0.64 8.68 17.96
C ALA A 78 -1.55 7.53 18.45
N LYS A 79 -1.92 6.64 17.55
CA LYS A 79 -2.72 5.44 17.83
C LYS A 79 -1.90 4.13 17.81
N ASN A 80 -0.59 4.25 17.71
CA ASN A 80 0.33 3.10 17.63
C ASN A 80 -0.04 2.14 16.48
N ARG A 81 -0.45 2.71 15.33
CA ARG A 81 -0.83 1.98 14.11
C ARG A 81 0.26 2.15 13.05
N ALA A 82 0.63 1.07 12.41
CA ALA A 82 1.53 1.14 11.27
C ALA A 82 0.79 1.66 10.02
N LEU A 83 1.50 2.41 9.19
CA LEU A 83 1.06 2.79 7.84
C LEU A 83 1.96 2.08 6.82
N LEU A 84 1.38 1.28 5.94
CA LEU A 84 2.03 0.85 4.71
C LEU A 84 1.80 1.95 3.66
N GLY A 85 2.87 2.53 3.18
CA GLY A 85 2.79 3.65 2.24
C GLY A 85 2.56 3.21 0.81
N PRO A 86 1.97 4.06 -0.03
CA PRO A 86 1.80 3.75 -1.45
C PRO A 86 3.10 3.85 -2.26
N THR A 87 4.13 4.51 -1.72
CA THR A 87 5.39 4.76 -2.43
C THR A 87 6.61 4.70 -1.50
N ALA A 88 7.80 4.54 -2.08
CA ALA A 88 9.06 4.61 -1.36
C ALA A 88 9.26 5.97 -0.64
N ALA A 89 8.72 7.06 -1.17
CA ALA A 89 8.78 8.38 -0.54
C ALA A 89 8.06 8.40 0.82
N PHE A 90 6.94 7.69 0.94
CA PHE A 90 6.24 7.52 2.22
C PHE A 90 7.07 6.77 3.25
N VAL A 91 7.82 5.75 2.83
CA VAL A 91 8.72 4.99 3.72
C VAL A 91 9.85 5.90 4.24
N LYS A 92 10.44 6.71 3.36
CA LYS A 92 11.46 7.69 3.75
C LYS A 92 10.91 8.76 4.70
N ALA A 93 9.63 9.12 4.56
CA ALA A 93 8.96 10.09 5.44
C ALA A 93 8.53 9.46 6.78
N GLY A 94 8.45 8.14 6.91
CA GLY A 94 8.15 7.47 8.16
C GLY A 94 7.06 6.38 8.10
N SER A 95 6.55 5.96 6.94
CA SER A 95 5.71 4.77 6.90
C SER A 95 6.54 3.50 7.13
N LEU A 96 5.88 2.42 7.55
CA LEU A 96 6.54 1.17 7.93
C LEU A 96 7.24 0.50 6.75
N ALA A 97 6.53 0.37 5.64
CA ALA A 97 7.03 -0.26 4.42
C ALA A 97 6.18 0.15 3.22
N SER A 98 6.68 -0.14 2.02
CA SER A 98 5.95 -0.02 0.76
C SER A 98 6.49 -1.06 -0.23
N SER A 99 5.61 -1.59 -1.08
CA SER A 99 5.99 -2.20 -2.34
C SER A 99 5.83 -1.16 -3.46
N TYR A 100 6.76 -1.14 -4.39
CA TYR A 100 6.74 -0.20 -5.51
C TYR A 100 7.50 -0.76 -6.72
N SER A 101 7.13 -0.31 -7.90
CA SER A 101 7.89 -0.55 -9.11
C SER A 101 8.57 0.75 -9.55
N ASP A 102 9.85 0.69 -9.83
CA ASP A 102 10.60 1.82 -10.34
C ASP A 102 10.62 1.84 -11.88
N GLN A 103 11.36 2.77 -12.45
CA GLN A 103 11.45 2.92 -13.89
C GLN A 103 12.05 1.68 -14.57
N GLU A 104 13.00 1.02 -13.94
CA GLU A 104 13.64 -0.19 -14.45
C GLU A 104 12.64 -1.35 -14.51
N ASP A 105 11.87 -1.56 -13.43
CA ASP A 105 10.81 -2.56 -13.37
C ASP A 105 9.74 -2.35 -14.45
N TRP A 106 9.39 -1.09 -14.74
CA TRP A 106 8.48 -0.76 -15.84
C TRP A 106 9.07 -1.02 -17.21
N LEU A 107 10.36 -0.72 -17.41
CA LEU A 107 11.04 -1.00 -18.70
C LEU A 107 11.12 -2.51 -18.96
N ASP A 108 11.46 -3.30 -17.94
CA ASP A 108 11.48 -4.77 -18.05
C ASP A 108 10.11 -5.32 -18.42
N THR A 109 9.06 -4.82 -17.77
CA THR A 109 7.67 -5.20 -18.09
C THR A 109 7.28 -4.84 -19.52
N LEU A 110 7.70 -3.67 -20.02
CA LEU A 110 7.46 -3.26 -21.41
C LEU A 110 8.25 -4.11 -22.40
N ASP A 111 9.48 -4.46 -22.10
CA ASP A 111 10.29 -5.33 -22.95
C ASP A 111 9.67 -6.73 -23.07
N GLU A 112 9.19 -7.29 -21.95
CA GLU A 112 8.46 -8.57 -21.96
C GLU A 112 7.17 -8.48 -22.80
N LEU A 113 6.42 -7.38 -22.69
CA LEU A 113 5.20 -7.16 -23.47
C LEU A 113 5.50 -7.03 -24.96
N LEU A 114 6.52 -6.24 -25.33
CA LEU A 114 6.92 -6.03 -26.72
C LEU A 114 7.51 -7.29 -27.37
N GLY A 115 8.02 -8.23 -26.59
CA GLY A 115 8.43 -9.56 -27.06
C GLY A 115 7.26 -10.45 -27.47
N GLN A 116 6.02 -10.07 -27.18
CA GLN A 116 4.80 -10.80 -27.52
C GLN A 116 4.10 -10.19 -28.74
N ALA A 117 3.37 -11.03 -29.48
CA ALA A 117 2.54 -10.52 -30.58
C ALA A 117 1.40 -9.63 -30.01
N PRO A 118 1.06 -8.48 -30.67
CA PRO A 118 0.07 -7.54 -30.15
C PRO A 118 -1.30 -8.14 -29.83
N ARG A 119 -1.68 -9.21 -30.52
CA ARG A 119 -2.93 -9.96 -30.24
C ARG A 119 -2.98 -10.62 -28.85
N HIS A 120 -1.83 -10.77 -28.20
CA HIS A 120 -1.71 -11.37 -26.86
C HIS A 120 -1.53 -10.34 -25.77
N TRP A 121 -1.54 -9.04 -26.11
CA TRP A 121 -1.40 -7.98 -25.12
C TRP A 121 -2.66 -7.90 -24.25
N PRO A 122 -2.51 -7.81 -22.92
CA PRO A 122 -3.65 -7.62 -22.04
C PRO A 122 -4.26 -6.23 -22.21
N LEU A 123 -5.52 -6.06 -21.83
CA LEU A 123 -6.19 -4.76 -21.83
C LEU A 123 -5.63 -3.80 -20.78
N SER A 124 -5.10 -4.33 -19.69
CA SER A 124 -4.38 -3.59 -18.66
C SER A 124 -3.20 -4.41 -18.20
N LEU A 125 -2.12 -3.73 -17.81
CA LEU A 125 -0.89 -4.35 -17.35
C LEU A 125 -0.40 -3.67 -16.07
N TYR A 126 -0.09 -4.48 -15.08
CA TYR A 126 0.68 -4.07 -13.92
C TYR A 126 2.13 -4.55 -14.09
N PRO A 127 3.13 -3.85 -13.50
CA PRO A 127 4.50 -4.33 -13.52
C PRO A 127 4.59 -5.73 -12.91
N GLY A 128 5.24 -6.65 -13.62
CA GLY A 128 5.55 -8.00 -13.11
C GLY A 128 6.69 -8.00 -12.10
N HIS A 129 7.43 -6.89 -12.02
CA HIS A 129 8.56 -6.71 -11.13
C HIS A 129 8.30 -5.58 -10.15
N PHE A 130 8.68 -5.78 -8.90
CA PHE A 130 8.54 -4.79 -7.85
C PHE A 130 9.64 -4.93 -6.80
N LYS A 131 9.84 -3.87 -6.06
CA LYS A 131 10.77 -3.78 -4.92
C LYS A 131 10.00 -3.54 -3.64
N VAL A 132 10.59 -3.93 -2.52
CA VAL A 132 10.07 -3.62 -1.18
C VAL A 132 11.10 -2.77 -0.46
N LEU A 133 10.62 -1.75 0.22
CA LEU A 133 11.41 -0.92 1.12
C LEU A 133 10.75 -0.92 2.50
N GLY A 134 11.53 -1.22 3.54
CA GLY A 134 11.10 -1.19 4.93
C GLY A 134 11.84 -0.14 5.75
N ASN A 135 11.12 0.47 6.69
CA ASN A 135 11.70 1.42 7.65
C ASN A 135 11.93 0.73 9.00
N ARG A 136 13.16 0.30 9.24
CA ARG A 136 13.53 -0.45 10.45
C ARG A 136 13.47 0.39 11.73
N GLN A 137 13.63 1.71 11.62
CA GLN A 137 13.50 2.60 12.76
C GLN A 137 12.04 2.67 13.21
N VAL A 138 11.13 2.80 12.26
CA VAL A 138 9.67 2.77 12.51
C VAL A 138 9.25 1.41 13.04
N ALA A 139 9.71 0.32 12.45
CA ALA A 139 9.41 -1.03 12.92
C ALA A 139 9.80 -1.20 14.40
N ARG A 140 11.01 -0.79 14.77
CA ARG A 140 11.46 -0.85 16.17
C ARG A 140 10.60 -0.01 17.11
N SER A 141 10.20 1.20 16.69
CA SER A 141 9.35 2.08 17.52
C SER A 141 7.95 1.51 17.76
N LEU A 142 7.46 0.69 16.83
CA LEU A 142 6.17 0.01 16.92
C LEU A 142 6.26 -1.40 17.51
N GLY A 143 7.47 -1.86 17.89
CA GLY A 143 7.69 -3.23 18.40
C GLY A 143 7.48 -4.31 17.33
N ILE A 144 7.69 -3.98 16.07
CA ILE A 144 7.51 -4.90 14.92
C ILE A 144 8.89 -5.45 14.52
N ASP A 145 8.98 -6.78 14.46
CA ASP A 145 10.14 -7.45 13.87
C ASP A 145 9.94 -7.51 12.35
N LEU A 146 10.60 -6.59 11.65
CA LEU A 146 10.49 -6.44 10.20
C LEU A 146 11.60 -7.22 9.52
N ALA A 147 11.23 -8.20 8.68
CA ALA A 147 12.16 -8.98 7.87
C ALA A 147 12.96 -8.08 6.90
N SER A 148 14.01 -8.62 6.27
CA SER A 148 14.79 -7.88 5.28
C SER A 148 13.92 -7.50 4.06
N ASP A 149 14.30 -6.42 3.36
CA ASP A 149 13.57 -5.97 2.17
C ASP A 149 13.55 -7.07 1.09
N ALA A 150 14.65 -7.81 0.95
CA ALA A 150 14.73 -8.96 0.05
C ALA A 150 13.80 -10.10 0.46
N ASP A 151 13.71 -10.42 1.76
CA ASP A 151 12.80 -11.46 2.25
C ASP A 151 11.34 -11.05 2.11
N LEU A 152 11.02 -9.77 2.36
CA LEU A 152 9.68 -9.24 2.16
C LEU A 152 9.29 -9.29 0.69
N GLY A 153 10.19 -8.89 -0.21
CA GLY A 153 9.98 -8.95 -1.65
C GLY A 153 9.73 -10.38 -2.14
N ARG A 154 10.55 -11.34 -1.69
CA ARG A 154 10.36 -12.75 -2.03
C ARG A 154 9.02 -13.30 -1.56
N ARG A 155 8.62 -13.04 -0.31
CA ARG A 155 7.34 -13.52 0.25
C ARG A 155 6.12 -12.91 -0.47
N LEU A 156 6.22 -11.65 -0.90
CA LEU A 156 5.16 -11.03 -1.69
C LEU A 156 5.07 -11.68 -3.07
N ALA A 157 6.20 -11.92 -3.75
CA ALA A 157 6.22 -12.59 -5.03
C ALA A 157 5.66 -14.02 -4.95
N GLU A 158 6.02 -14.78 -3.91
CA GLU A 158 5.47 -16.13 -3.67
C GLU A 158 3.96 -16.11 -3.40
N GLY A 159 3.42 -15.05 -2.82
CA GLY A 159 1.99 -14.88 -2.58
C GLY A 159 1.19 -14.48 -3.82
N GLU A 160 1.84 -14.04 -4.88
CA GLU A 160 1.23 -13.69 -6.17
C GLU A 160 1.24 -14.86 -7.17
N GLU A 161 1.94 -15.94 -6.88
CA GLU A 161 1.87 -17.15 -7.71
C GLU A 161 0.50 -17.83 -7.53
N PRO A 162 -0.22 -18.09 -8.65
CA PRO A 162 -1.56 -18.68 -8.62
C PRO A 162 -1.56 -20.15 -8.16
#